data_b66809344943e3176e235cd8f301d5e8
#
_entry.id   b66809344943e3176e235cd8f301d5e8
#
_cell.length_a   1.000
_cell.length_b   1.000
_cell.length_c   1.000
_cell.angle_alpha   90.00
_cell.angle_beta   90.00
_cell.angle_gamma   90.00
#
_symmetry.space_group_name_H-M   'P 1'
#
loop_
_entity.id
_entity.type
_entity.pdbx_description
1 polymer ?
#
loop_
_entity_poly.entity_id
_entity_poly.type
_entity_poly.pdbx_seq_one_letter_code
_entity_poly.pdbx_strand_id
1 'polypeptide(L)'
;MPSLESTLKPDEVTLVLVQQAVTKHRMRYDMVFCKAVLAGLMLSFGALMNEIVSGGTPALSEASANPAIPKILGGFVFPSGFVLIPMLGLELLTSNMMVLPMGIASGQIPWWSLPINWLIVTFGNLAGSLFSAAVLVHYSDILSSEPFFSGVQAFASKKAVVPQWHQIFLRGIGCNILVCIAIWLSVGARETVSKLVAIWIPIWIFVACSFDHVIANMFYIPLGIMFDTPSLSTANYIRKSLIATYLGNIVGAFIVWGPAVYFYIWNADYNNKKLEGTEAGTLKDIEAGYVKDE
;
A
#
# COMPACT_ATOMS: atom_id res chain seq x y z
N MET A 1 31.39 -11.22 -18.16
CA MET A 1 30.10 -10.49 -18.22
C MET A 1 29.59 -10.39 -16.80
N PRO A 2 29.24 -9.21 -16.26
CA PRO A 2 28.59 -9.17 -14.96
C PRO A 2 27.30 -9.98 -15.08
N SER A 3 27.06 -10.91 -14.16
CA SER A 3 25.80 -11.64 -14.06
C SER A 3 24.70 -10.61 -13.91
N LEU A 4 23.80 -10.52 -14.88
CA LEU A 4 22.59 -9.74 -14.74
C LEU A 4 21.74 -10.46 -13.69
N GLU A 5 21.93 -10.09 -12.42
CA GLU A 5 21.05 -10.57 -11.37
C GLU A 5 19.61 -10.18 -11.74
N SER A 6 18.72 -11.16 -11.75
CA SER A 6 17.31 -10.98 -12.11
C SER A 6 16.51 -10.17 -11.07
N THR A 7 17.13 -9.91 -9.91
CA THR A 7 16.52 -9.22 -8.76
C THR A 7 17.54 -8.28 -8.11
N LEU A 8 17.11 -7.09 -7.70
CA LEU A 8 17.92 -6.18 -6.90
C LEU A 8 18.10 -6.72 -5.49
N LYS A 9 19.24 -6.45 -4.88
CA LYS A 9 19.49 -6.73 -3.46
C LYS A 9 18.64 -5.81 -2.57
N PRO A 10 18.38 -6.19 -1.31
CA PRO A 10 17.54 -5.39 -0.41
C PRO A 10 18.05 -3.96 -0.16
N ASP A 11 19.34 -3.75 -0.09
CA ASP A 11 19.98 -2.44 0.01
C ASP A 11 19.76 -1.59 -1.26
N GLU A 12 19.92 -2.19 -2.44
CA GLU A 12 19.64 -1.54 -3.72
C GLU A 12 18.16 -1.15 -3.84
N VAL A 13 17.24 -2.05 -3.44
CA VAL A 13 15.79 -1.74 -3.40
C VAL A 13 15.51 -0.56 -2.48
N THR A 14 16.15 -0.52 -1.30
CA THR A 14 16.01 0.61 -0.37
C THR A 14 16.41 1.92 -1.01
N LEU A 15 17.56 1.96 -1.69
CA LEU A 15 18.05 3.16 -2.38
C LEU A 15 17.11 3.59 -3.53
N VAL A 16 16.57 2.65 -4.29
CA VAL A 16 15.58 2.95 -5.35
C VAL A 16 14.30 3.55 -4.76
N LEU A 17 13.81 3.03 -3.63
CA LEU A 17 12.63 3.58 -2.94
C LEU A 17 12.88 5.00 -2.41
N VAL A 18 14.05 5.27 -1.86
CA VAL A 18 14.47 6.63 -1.46
C VAL A 18 14.53 7.57 -2.67
N GLN A 19 15.06 7.10 -3.80
CA GLN A 19 15.06 7.89 -5.04
C GLN A 19 13.64 8.15 -5.58
N GLN A 20 12.73 7.19 -5.43
CA GLN A 20 11.31 7.40 -5.74
C GLN A 20 10.69 8.49 -4.83
N ALA A 21 11.05 8.56 -3.55
CA ALA A 21 10.60 9.63 -2.66
C ALA A 21 11.02 11.01 -3.18
N VAL A 22 12.26 11.16 -3.64
CA VAL A 22 12.76 12.41 -4.25
C VAL A 22 11.97 12.76 -5.51
N THR A 23 11.70 11.78 -6.37
CA THR A 23 10.90 11.97 -7.59
C THR A 23 9.49 12.43 -7.26
N LYS A 24 8.83 11.79 -6.27
CA LYS A 24 7.49 12.15 -5.80
C LYS A 24 7.45 13.55 -5.16
N HIS A 25 8.46 13.91 -4.38
CA HIS A 25 8.58 15.23 -3.78
C HIS A 25 8.68 16.35 -4.84
N ARG A 26 9.40 16.10 -5.93
CA ARG A 26 9.61 17.07 -7.02
C ARG A 26 8.46 17.15 -8.02
N MET A 27 7.51 16.22 -7.94
CA MET A 27 6.37 16.18 -8.87
C MET A 27 5.42 17.36 -8.62
N ARG A 28 4.89 17.95 -9.68
CA ARG A 28 3.85 18.99 -9.60
C ARG A 28 2.60 18.44 -8.92
N TYR A 29 1.96 19.24 -8.08
CA TYR A 29 0.81 18.80 -7.27
C TYR A 29 -0.41 18.40 -8.10
N ASP A 30 -0.65 19.07 -9.23
CA ASP A 30 -1.70 18.69 -10.18
C ASP A 30 -1.47 17.28 -10.77
N MET A 31 -0.23 16.96 -11.13
CA MET A 31 0.15 15.63 -11.60
C MET A 31 0.01 14.57 -10.51
N VAL A 32 0.41 14.88 -9.28
CA VAL A 32 0.21 13.99 -8.12
C VAL A 32 -1.28 13.70 -7.94
N PHE A 33 -2.13 14.73 -7.97
CA PHE A 33 -3.58 14.59 -7.83
C PHE A 33 -4.19 13.75 -8.97
N CYS A 34 -3.88 14.05 -10.23
CA CYS A 34 -4.40 13.29 -11.37
C CYS A 34 -3.98 11.81 -11.31
N LYS A 35 -2.71 11.53 -10.99
CA LYS A 35 -2.22 10.16 -10.80
C LYS A 35 -2.90 9.46 -9.63
N ALA A 36 -3.22 10.19 -8.57
CA ALA A 36 -3.95 9.65 -7.43
C ALA A 36 -5.41 9.32 -7.77
N VAL A 37 -6.10 10.17 -8.55
CA VAL A 37 -7.46 9.87 -9.05
C VAL A 37 -7.44 8.58 -9.87
N LEU A 38 -6.50 8.46 -10.80
CA LEU A 38 -6.36 7.24 -11.60
C LEU A 38 -6.03 6.01 -10.74
N ALA A 39 -5.22 6.15 -9.67
CA ALA A 39 -4.92 5.04 -8.77
C ALA A 39 -6.16 4.54 -8.02
N GLY A 40 -7.01 5.45 -7.52
CA GLY A 40 -8.29 5.10 -6.90
C GLY A 40 -9.21 4.37 -7.88
N LEU A 41 -9.29 4.85 -9.13
CA LEU A 41 -10.05 4.22 -10.20
C LEU A 41 -9.54 2.80 -10.49
N MET A 42 -8.23 2.63 -10.69
CA MET A 42 -7.63 1.31 -11.00
C MET A 42 -7.85 0.31 -9.86
N LEU A 43 -7.64 0.74 -8.61
CA LEU A 43 -7.86 -0.13 -7.46
C LEU A 43 -9.31 -0.61 -7.37
N SER A 44 -10.26 0.27 -7.74
CA SER A 44 -11.68 -0.05 -7.70
C SER A 44 -12.08 -1.16 -8.67
N PHE A 45 -11.38 -1.36 -9.78
CA PHE A 45 -11.61 -2.52 -10.65
C PHE A 45 -11.30 -3.84 -9.93
N GLY A 46 -10.20 -3.91 -9.19
CA GLY A 46 -9.89 -5.08 -8.36
C GLY A 46 -10.91 -5.28 -7.22
N ALA A 47 -11.36 -4.17 -6.64
CA ALA A 47 -12.39 -4.20 -5.61
C ALA A 47 -13.74 -4.69 -6.16
N LEU A 48 -14.14 -4.23 -7.36
CA LEU A 48 -15.35 -4.68 -8.05
C LEU A 48 -15.30 -6.19 -8.36
N MET A 49 -14.15 -6.68 -8.85
CA MET A 49 -13.97 -8.12 -9.08
C MET A 49 -14.13 -8.95 -7.79
N ASN A 50 -13.62 -8.43 -6.68
CA ASN A 50 -13.82 -9.07 -5.37
C ASN A 50 -15.29 -9.04 -4.93
N GLU A 51 -16.03 -7.94 -5.13
CA GLU A 51 -17.47 -7.87 -4.86
C GLU A 51 -18.27 -8.86 -5.70
N ILE A 52 -17.95 -9.00 -6.98
CA ILE A 52 -18.59 -9.98 -7.87
C ILE A 52 -18.39 -11.41 -7.33
N VAL A 53 -17.18 -11.77 -6.93
CA VAL A 53 -16.91 -13.10 -6.36
C VAL A 53 -17.63 -13.26 -5.03
N SER A 54 -17.52 -12.30 -4.13
CA SER A 54 -18.10 -12.40 -2.78
C SER A 54 -19.64 -12.38 -2.79
N GLY A 55 -20.24 -11.50 -3.60
CA GLY A 55 -21.69 -11.38 -3.75
C GLY A 55 -22.31 -12.50 -4.58
N GLY A 56 -21.58 -12.97 -5.62
CA GLY A 56 -22.07 -14.04 -6.50
C GLY A 56 -22.02 -15.45 -5.92
N THR A 57 -21.47 -15.62 -4.71
CA THR A 57 -21.30 -16.96 -4.07
C THR A 57 -21.91 -17.03 -2.66
N PRO A 58 -23.20 -16.61 -2.45
CA PRO A 58 -23.79 -16.56 -1.10
C PRO A 58 -23.83 -17.96 -0.46
N ALA A 59 -24.17 -18.99 -1.22
CA ALA A 59 -24.25 -20.37 -0.70
C ALA A 59 -22.89 -20.90 -0.18
N LEU A 60 -21.79 -20.49 -0.77
CA LEU A 60 -20.44 -20.87 -0.29
C LEU A 60 -20.02 -20.07 0.95
N SER A 61 -20.65 -18.93 1.20
CA SER A 61 -20.36 -18.07 2.35
C SER A 61 -21.00 -18.53 3.66
N GLU A 62 -21.92 -19.48 3.61
CA GLU A 62 -22.56 -20.07 4.79
C GLU A 62 -21.59 -20.92 5.60
N ALA A 63 -21.76 -20.93 6.93
CA ALA A 63 -20.87 -21.67 7.84
C ALA A 63 -20.87 -23.19 7.60
N SER A 64 -21.96 -23.73 7.06
CA SER A 64 -22.14 -25.15 6.70
C SER A 64 -21.50 -25.53 5.36
N ALA A 65 -21.08 -24.55 4.55
CA ALA A 65 -20.46 -24.76 3.24
C ALA A 65 -18.93 -24.59 3.30
N ASN A 66 -18.36 -23.84 2.35
CA ASN A 66 -16.91 -23.61 2.28
C ASN A 66 -16.59 -22.10 2.25
N PRO A 67 -16.75 -21.36 3.37
CA PRO A 67 -16.58 -19.91 3.41
C PRO A 67 -15.16 -19.42 3.11
N ALA A 68 -14.17 -20.31 3.08
CA ALA A 68 -12.82 -19.98 2.65
C ALA A 68 -12.71 -19.76 1.13
N ILE A 69 -13.53 -20.45 0.32
CA ILE A 69 -13.46 -20.38 -1.14
C ILE A 69 -13.72 -18.94 -1.65
N PRO A 70 -14.82 -18.24 -1.30
CA PRO A 70 -15.05 -16.87 -1.72
C PRO A 70 -13.94 -15.90 -1.29
N LYS A 71 -13.35 -16.10 -0.10
CA LYS A 71 -12.24 -15.28 0.38
C LYS A 71 -10.97 -15.47 -0.45
N ILE A 72 -10.62 -16.73 -0.75
CA ILE A 72 -9.45 -17.08 -1.55
C ILE A 72 -9.63 -16.59 -2.98
N LEU A 73 -10.77 -16.84 -3.61
CA LEU A 73 -11.03 -16.39 -4.98
C LEU A 73 -11.16 -14.88 -5.09
N GLY A 74 -11.89 -14.23 -4.19
CA GLY A 74 -12.00 -12.77 -4.14
C GLY A 74 -10.63 -12.12 -3.90
N GLY A 75 -9.80 -12.72 -3.03
CA GLY A 75 -8.42 -12.31 -2.84
C GLY A 75 -7.57 -12.49 -4.08
N PHE A 76 -7.76 -13.57 -4.83
CA PHE A 76 -7.00 -13.86 -6.04
C PHE A 76 -7.29 -12.89 -7.19
N VAL A 77 -8.53 -12.44 -7.35
CA VAL A 77 -8.91 -11.51 -8.44
C VAL A 77 -8.61 -10.05 -8.13
N PHE A 78 -8.59 -9.65 -6.85
CA PHE A 78 -8.37 -8.26 -6.45
C PHE A 78 -7.05 -7.65 -6.97
N PRO A 79 -5.89 -8.36 -6.99
CA PRO A 79 -4.64 -7.80 -7.47
C PRO A 79 -4.68 -7.31 -8.92
N SER A 80 -5.65 -7.74 -9.73
CA SER A 80 -5.82 -7.29 -11.12
C SER A 80 -5.93 -5.76 -11.24
N GLY A 81 -6.63 -5.10 -10.32
CA GLY A 81 -6.69 -3.65 -10.25
C GLY A 81 -5.45 -3.03 -9.59
N PHE A 82 -4.90 -3.68 -8.57
CA PHE A 82 -3.75 -3.15 -7.84
C PHE A 82 -2.48 -3.08 -8.72
N VAL A 83 -2.19 -4.11 -9.51
CA VAL A 83 -0.98 -4.17 -10.36
C VAL A 83 -0.91 -3.02 -11.37
N LEU A 84 -2.05 -2.50 -11.82
CA LEU A 84 -2.11 -1.37 -12.74
C LEU A 84 -1.49 -0.11 -12.13
N ILE A 85 -1.55 0.06 -10.82
CA ILE A 85 -1.07 1.26 -10.13
C ILE A 85 0.44 1.43 -10.28
N PRO A 86 1.30 0.52 -9.82
CA PRO A 86 2.74 0.65 -9.99
C PRO A 86 3.17 0.49 -11.45
N MET A 87 2.47 -0.31 -12.26
CA MET A 87 2.81 -0.49 -13.69
C MET A 87 2.57 0.78 -14.52
N LEU A 88 1.57 1.59 -14.17
CA LEU A 88 1.27 2.87 -14.81
C LEU A 88 1.93 4.06 -14.10
N GLY A 89 2.70 3.82 -13.03
CA GLY A 89 3.37 4.87 -12.27
C GLY A 89 2.41 5.84 -11.58
N LEU A 90 1.30 5.32 -11.04
CA LEU A 90 0.25 6.08 -10.36
C LEU A 90 0.57 6.30 -8.87
N GLU A 91 -0.20 7.19 -8.21
CA GLU A 91 0.03 7.60 -6.83
C GLU A 91 -0.99 6.96 -5.88
N LEU A 92 -0.54 5.96 -5.13
CA LEU A 92 -1.34 5.29 -4.11
C LEU A 92 -0.86 5.69 -2.71
N LEU A 93 -1.79 6.17 -1.88
CA LEU A 93 -1.49 6.65 -0.53
C LEU A 93 -0.75 5.61 0.32
N THR A 94 -1.20 4.37 0.32
CA THR A 94 -0.63 3.30 1.14
C THR A 94 0.81 2.96 0.77
N SER A 95 1.17 3.04 -0.51
CA SER A 95 2.57 2.96 -0.96
C SER A 95 3.38 4.19 -0.50
N ASN A 96 2.78 5.37 -0.56
CA ASN A 96 3.44 6.61 -0.15
C ASN A 96 3.64 6.70 1.37
N MET A 97 2.87 5.93 2.17
CA MET A 97 3.10 5.77 3.61
C MET A 97 4.42 5.04 3.93
N MET A 98 5.01 4.33 2.97
CA MET A 98 6.36 3.76 3.06
C MET A 98 7.40 4.67 2.40
N VAL A 99 7.18 5.04 1.15
CA VAL A 99 8.20 5.67 0.29
C VAL A 99 8.63 7.04 0.80
N LEU A 100 7.68 7.92 1.15
CA LEU A 100 8.04 9.28 1.60
C LEU A 100 8.77 9.30 2.96
N PRO A 101 8.33 8.56 4.00
CA PRO A 101 9.09 8.46 5.24
C PRO A 101 10.52 7.94 5.04
N MET A 102 10.76 7.01 4.12
CA MET A 102 12.11 6.56 3.79
C MET A 102 12.98 7.70 3.26
N GLY A 103 12.44 8.54 2.36
CA GLY A 103 13.14 9.71 1.83
C GLY A 103 13.44 10.77 2.91
N ILE A 104 12.52 10.98 3.86
CA ILE A 104 12.71 11.89 5.00
C ILE A 104 13.76 11.33 5.95
N ALA A 105 13.65 10.07 6.35
CA ALA A 105 14.57 9.41 7.28
C ALA A 105 15.99 9.31 6.72
N SER A 106 16.14 9.33 5.40
CA SER A 106 17.45 9.38 4.69
C SER A 106 17.94 10.82 4.44
N GLY A 107 17.22 11.85 4.89
CA GLY A 107 17.59 13.25 4.70
C GLY A 107 17.47 13.77 3.26
N GLN A 108 16.83 13.01 2.35
CA GLN A 108 16.75 13.35 0.92
C GLN A 108 15.61 14.29 0.57
N ILE A 109 14.57 14.34 1.39
CA ILE A 109 13.42 15.24 1.22
C ILE A 109 13.02 15.86 2.57
N PRO A 110 12.44 17.09 2.58
CA PRO A 110 12.02 17.73 3.81
C PRO A 110 10.76 17.09 4.39
N TRP A 111 10.61 17.17 5.72
CA TRP A 111 9.49 16.55 6.45
C TRP A 111 8.10 17.01 6.00
N TRP A 112 7.95 18.26 5.57
CA TRP A 112 6.68 18.83 5.11
C TRP A 112 6.16 18.20 3.80
N SER A 113 7.04 17.54 3.05
CA SER A 113 6.64 16.77 1.86
C SER A 113 5.59 15.70 2.18
N LEU A 114 5.69 15.07 3.36
CA LEU A 114 4.80 14.01 3.79
C LEU A 114 3.34 14.46 3.91
N PRO A 115 2.98 15.43 4.80
CA PRO A 115 1.58 15.80 4.98
C PRO A 115 0.96 16.39 3.70
N ILE A 116 1.71 17.13 2.90
CA ILE A 116 1.21 17.68 1.63
C ILE A 116 0.89 16.57 0.64
N ASN A 117 1.81 15.65 0.42
CA ASN A 117 1.58 14.53 -0.49
C ASN A 117 0.43 13.64 -0.01
N TRP A 118 0.43 13.26 1.28
CA TRP A 118 -0.63 12.40 1.81
C TRP A 118 -2.01 13.04 1.70
N LEU A 119 -2.12 14.36 1.91
CA LEU A 119 -3.38 15.09 1.74
C LEU A 119 -3.85 15.02 0.28
N ILE A 120 -2.99 15.40 -0.68
CA ILE A 120 -3.32 15.41 -2.11
C ILE A 120 -3.70 14.01 -2.58
N VAL A 121 -2.90 13.00 -2.23
CA VAL A 121 -3.11 11.63 -2.68
C VAL A 121 -4.35 11.01 -2.02
N THR A 122 -4.63 11.31 -0.76
CA THR A 122 -5.87 10.86 -0.09
C THR A 122 -7.10 11.33 -0.85
N PHE A 123 -7.19 12.63 -1.15
CA PHE A 123 -8.34 13.17 -1.87
C PHE A 123 -8.40 12.73 -3.33
N GLY A 124 -7.25 12.56 -3.99
CA GLY A 124 -7.21 12.01 -5.34
C GLY A 124 -7.70 10.56 -5.38
N ASN A 125 -7.17 9.68 -4.52
CA ASN A 125 -7.63 8.30 -4.43
C ASN A 125 -9.12 8.21 -4.08
N LEU A 126 -9.61 9.05 -3.14
CA LEU A 126 -11.02 9.13 -2.79
C LEU A 126 -11.87 9.52 -4.00
N ALA A 127 -11.49 10.54 -4.75
CA ALA A 127 -12.23 10.99 -5.92
C ALA A 127 -12.35 9.89 -6.99
N GLY A 128 -11.24 9.17 -7.29
CA GLY A 128 -11.25 8.06 -8.22
C GLY A 128 -12.10 6.88 -7.75
N SER A 129 -12.02 6.54 -6.46
CA SER A 129 -12.80 5.46 -5.86
C SER A 129 -14.30 5.79 -5.84
N LEU A 130 -14.66 7.04 -5.49
CA LEU A 130 -16.07 7.50 -5.49
C LEU A 130 -16.65 7.56 -6.91
N PHE A 131 -15.87 8.02 -7.89
CA PHE A 131 -16.29 7.97 -9.29
C PHE A 131 -16.61 6.53 -9.73
N SER A 132 -15.75 5.58 -9.38
CA SER A 132 -15.97 4.17 -9.69
C SER A 132 -17.21 3.63 -9.00
N ALA A 133 -17.38 3.88 -7.71
CA ALA A 133 -18.52 3.39 -6.94
C ALA A 133 -19.83 3.98 -7.44
N ALA A 134 -19.89 5.31 -7.64
CA ALA A 134 -21.11 6.00 -8.03
C ALA A 134 -21.45 5.79 -9.51
N VAL A 135 -20.49 6.09 -10.41
CA VAL A 135 -20.78 6.18 -11.85
C VAL A 135 -20.65 4.81 -12.52
N LEU A 136 -19.51 4.12 -12.26
CA LEU A 136 -19.25 2.88 -12.99
C LEU A 136 -19.97 1.67 -12.42
N VAL A 137 -20.42 1.71 -11.14
CA VAL A 137 -21.09 0.56 -10.51
C VAL A 137 -22.54 0.87 -10.17
N HIS A 138 -22.79 1.89 -9.33
CA HIS A 138 -24.15 2.17 -8.87
C HIS A 138 -25.08 2.65 -9.99
N TYR A 139 -24.70 3.70 -10.76
CA TYR A 139 -25.51 4.23 -11.85
C TYR A 139 -25.54 3.36 -13.11
N SER A 140 -24.61 2.42 -13.25
CA SER A 140 -24.62 1.46 -14.36
C SER A 140 -25.35 0.15 -14.05
N ASP A 141 -25.88 0.02 -12.82
CA ASP A 141 -26.65 -1.14 -12.35
C ASP A 141 -25.91 -2.48 -12.37
N ILE A 142 -24.55 -2.48 -12.41
CA ILE A 142 -23.75 -3.72 -12.52
C ILE A 142 -24.03 -4.69 -11.37
N LEU A 143 -24.21 -4.19 -10.13
CA LEU A 143 -24.45 -5.01 -8.94
C LEU A 143 -25.87 -4.84 -8.35
N SER A 144 -26.82 -4.27 -9.10
CA SER A 144 -28.16 -3.91 -8.61
C SER A 144 -29.12 -5.08 -8.50
N SER A 145 -28.80 -6.24 -9.06
CA SER A 145 -29.61 -7.46 -8.97
C SER A 145 -29.08 -8.42 -7.90
N GLU A 146 -30.01 -9.24 -7.35
CA GLU A 146 -29.60 -10.34 -6.47
C GLU A 146 -28.81 -11.41 -7.25
N PRO A 147 -27.80 -12.04 -6.64
CA PRO A 147 -27.39 -11.94 -5.23
C PRO A 147 -26.38 -10.82 -4.94
N PHE A 148 -25.99 -10.03 -5.92
CA PHE A 148 -24.94 -9.01 -5.79
C PHE A 148 -25.37 -7.85 -4.92
N PHE A 149 -26.64 -7.41 -5.00
CA PHE A 149 -27.18 -6.32 -4.18
C PHE A 149 -26.99 -6.61 -2.69
N SER A 150 -27.51 -7.74 -2.22
CA SER A 150 -27.33 -8.18 -0.84
C SER A 150 -25.85 -8.45 -0.50
N GLY A 151 -25.05 -8.87 -1.48
CA GLY A 151 -23.63 -9.09 -1.35
C GLY A 151 -22.85 -7.82 -0.99
N VAL A 152 -23.11 -6.72 -1.71
CA VAL A 152 -22.52 -5.39 -1.43
C VAL A 152 -22.86 -4.91 -0.02
N GLN A 153 -24.15 -5.03 0.37
CA GLN A 153 -24.59 -4.66 1.72
C GLN A 153 -23.86 -5.47 2.81
N ALA A 154 -23.80 -6.79 2.62
CA ALA A 154 -23.13 -7.69 3.56
C ALA A 154 -21.61 -7.40 3.65
N PHE A 155 -20.96 -7.08 2.53
CA PHE A 155 -19.54 -6.76 2.49
C PHE A 155 -19.25 -5.44 3.20
N ALA A 156 -19.98 -4.38 2.89
CA ALA A 156 -19.85 -3.07 3.53
C ALA A 156 -20.12 -3.15 5.04
N SER A 157 -21.11 -3.93 5.46
CA SER A 157 -21.41 -4.18 6.87
C SER A 157 -20.22 -4.83 7.60
N LYS A 158 -19.58 -5.84 7.01
CA LYS A 158 -18.37 -6.51 7.55
C LYS A 158 -17.16 -5.59 7.64
N LYS A 159 -17.13 -4.49 6.86
CA LYS A 159 -16.04 -3.51 6.84
C LYS A 159 -16.25 -2.32 7.77
N ALA A 160 -17.49 -1.89 8.01
CA ALA A 160 -17.74 -0.64 8.71
C ALA A 160 -18.79 -0.71 9.84
N VAL A 161 -19.72 -1.68 9.81
CA VAL A 161 -20.79 -1.77 10.82
C VAL A 161 -20.42 -2.73 11.95
N VAL A 162 -20.15 -3.99 11.60
CA VAL A 162 -19.93 -5.09 12.56
C VAL A 162 -18.64 -4.92 13.38
N PRO A 163 -17.46 -4.71 12.79
CA PRO A 163 -16.21 -4.73 13.55
C PRO A 163 -16.09 -3.53 14.49
N GLN A 164 -15.38 -3.71 15.59
CA GLN A 164 -15.02 -2.62 16.50
C GLN A 164 -13.85 -1.80 15.94
N TRP A 165 -13.68 -0.55 16.42
CA TRP A 165 -12.64 0.36 15.96
C TRP A 165 -11.25 -0.26 16.00
N HIS A 166 -10.88 -0.88 17.14
CA HIS A 166 -9.57 -1.51 17.31
C HIS A 166 -9.35 -2.70 16.35
N GLN A 167 -10.41 -3.43 16.00
CA GLN A 167 -10.31 -4.54 15.04
C GLN A 167 -9.98 -4.03 13.64
N ILE A 168 -10.62 -2.94 13.22
CA ILE A 168 -10.34 -2.29 11.93
C ILE A 168 -8.91 -1.75 11.90
N PHE A 169 -8.47 -1.10 12.99
CA PHE A 169 -7.11 -0.60 13.14
C PHE A 169 -6.06 -1.71 12.98
N LEU A 170 -6.23 -2.83 13.72
CA LEU A 170 -5.31 -3.98 13.65
C LEU A 170 -5.30 -4.64 12.26
N ARG A 171 -6.47 -4.77 11.62
CA ARG A 171 -6.57 -5.24 10.23
C ARG A 171 -5.87 -4.28 9.25
N GLY A 172 -5.93 -2.98 9.53
CA GLY A 172 -5.18 -1.98 8.78
C GLY A 172 -3.67 -2.18 8.84
N ILE A 173 -3.12 -2.54 10.01
CA ILE A 173 -1.70 -2.85 10.17
C ILE A 173 -1.30 -4.01 9.25
N GLY A 174 -1.99 -5.15 9.37
CA GLY A 174 -1.71 -6.34 8.56
C GLY A 174 -1.80 -6.08 7.06
N CYS A 175 -2.77 -5.26 6.64
CA CYS A 175 -2.92 -4.88 5.24
C CYS A 175 -1.68 -4.16 4.72
N ASN A 176 -1.27 -3.07 5.37
CA ASN A 176 -0.23 -2.23 4.78
C ASN A 176 1.19 -2.78 4.95
N ILE A 177 1.42 -3.72 5.86
CA ILE A 177 2.63 -4.56 5.82
C ILE A 177 2.72 -5.26 4.46
N LEU A 178 1.65 -5.94 4.03
CA LEU A 178 1.64 -6.71 2.78
C LEU A 178 1.67 -5.81 1.53
N VAL A 179 1.01 -4.66 1.56
CA VAL A 179 1.09 -3.67 0.47
C VAL A 179 2.51 -3.13 0.31
N CYS A 180 3.18 -2.78 1.40
CA CYS A 180 4.57 -2.32 1.37
C CYS A 180 5.52 -3.40 0.87
N ILE A 181 5.32 -4.66 1.29
CA ILE A 181 6.08 -5.82 0.78
C ILE A 181 5.84 -6.00 -0.72
N ALA A 182 4.60 -5.87 -1.20
CA ALA A 182 4.30 -5.95 -2.63
C ALA A 182 5.06 -4.91 -3.45
N ILE A 183 5.08 -3.65 -2.99
CA ILE A 183 5.83 -2.56 -3.64
C ILE A 183 7.34 -2.83 -3.56
N TRP A 184 7.86 -3.24 -2.40
CA TRP A 184 9.25 -3.58 -2.21
C TRP A 184 9.72 -4.65 -3.20
N LEU A 185 9.01 -5.77 -3.25
CA LEU A 185 9.33 -6.89 -4.15
C LEU A 185 9.20 -6.49 -5.62
N SER A 186 8.20 -5.67 -5.97
CA SER A 186 8.02 -5.19 -7.35
C SER A 186 9.15 -4.28 -7.82
N VAL A 187 9.71 -3.47 -6.91
CA VAL A 187 10.88 -2.64 -7.19
C VAL A 187 12.13 -3.51 -7.37
N GLY A 188 12.27 -4.57 -6.57
CA GLY A 188 13.36 -5.53 -6.69
C GLY A 188 13.34 -6.33 -7.98
N ALA A 189 12.18 -6.68 -8.50
CA ALA A 189 12.03 -7.44 -9.73
C ALA A 189 12.35 -6.59 -10.98
N ARG A 190 13.12 -7.12 -11.92
CA ARG A 190 13.55 -6.40 -13.14
C ARG A 190 12.69 -6.70 -14.35
N GLU A 191 11.99 -7.81 -14.35
CA GLU A 191 11.20 -8.29 -15.48
C GLU A 191 9.71 -8.10 -15.18
N THR A 192 8.89 -7.83 -16.22
CA THR A 192 7.48 -7.44 -16.07
C THR A 192 6.64 -8.52 -15.41
N VAL A 193 6.76 -9.78 -15.83
CA VAL A 193 5.97 -10.89 -15.25
C VAL A 193 6.36 -11.11 -13.79
N SER A 194 7.65 -11.04 -13.50
CA SER A 194 8.16 -11.14 -12.11
C SER A 194 7.59 -10.03 -11.22
N LYS A 195 7.48 -8.79 -11.74
CA LYS A 195 6.81 -7.68 -11.01
C LYS A 195 5.34 -7.98 -10.74
N LEU A 196 4.62 -8.51 -11.73
CA LEU A 196 3.21 -8.86 -11.56
C LEU A 196 3.04 -9.91 -10.46
N VAL A 197 3.83 -10.99 -10.47
CA VAL A 197 3.78 -12.04 -9.46
C VAL A 197 4.18 -11.52 -8.08
N ALA A 198 5.22 -10.69 -8.01
CA ALA A 198 5.72 -10.06 -6.78
C ALA A 198 4.65 -9.18 -6.10
N ILE A 199 3.80 -8.52 -6.88
CA ILE A 199 2.66 -7.76 -6.38
C ILE A 199 1.50 -8.68 -6.03
N TRP A 200 1.20 -9.65 -6.90
CA TRP A 200 -0.01 -10.47 -6.80
C TRP A 200 -0.10 -11.23 -5.49
N ILE A 201 0.97 -11.88 -5.08
CA ILE A 201 0.98 -12.76 -3.92
C ILE A 201 0.67 -12.01 -2.61
N PRO A 202 1.39 -10.94 -2.21
CA PRO A 202 1.08 -10.24 -0.97
C PRO A 202 -0.30 -9.57 -0.99
N ILE A 203 -0.72 -9.06 -2.15
CA ILE A 203 -2.04 -8.44 -2.31
C ILE A 203 -3.14 -9.49 -2.19
N TRP A 204 -2.97 -10.67 -2.80
CA TRP A 204 -3.88 -11.80 -2.62
C TRP A 204 -4.03 -12.17 -1.15
N ILE A 205 -2.91 -12.31 -0.44
CA ILE A 205 -2.91 -12.68 0.99
C ILE A 205 -3.74 -11.67 1.80
N PHE A 206 -3.50 -10.36 1.66
CA PHE A 206 -4.20 -9.40 2.51
C PHE A 206 -5.71 -9.39 2.27
N VAL A 207 -6.16 -9.55 1.03
CA VAL A 207 -7.59 -9.58 0.69
C VAL A 207 -8.23 -10.87 1.21
N ALA A 208 -7.62 -12.02 0.98
CA ALA A 208 -8.10 -13.31 1.47
C ALA A 208 -8.20 -13.35 3.01
N CYS A 209 -7.24 -12.73 3.70
CA CYS A 209 -7.26 -12.55 5.15
C CYS A 209 -8.27 -11.50 5.65
N SER A 210 -8.97 -10.81 4.74
CA SER A 210 -9.94 -9.77 5.06
C SER A 210 -9.36 -8.56 5.82
N PHE A 211 -8.09 -8.24 5.62
CA PHE A 211 -7.44 -7.04 6.14
C PHE A 211 -8.05 -5.76 5.53
N ASP A 212 -7.85 -4.62 6.18
CA ASP A 212 -8.50 -3.36 5.82
C ASP A 212 -7.53 -2.40 5.13
N HIS A 213 -7.77 -2.13 3.85
CA HIS A 213 -7.04 -1.18 3.03
C HIS A 213 -7.83 0.13 2.91
N VAL A 214 -7.24 1.25 3.31
CA VAL A 214 -7.96 2.53 3.37
C VAL A 214 -8.54 2.94 2.02
N ILE A 215 -7.80 2.78 0.92
CA ILE A 215 -8.28 3.18 -0.41
C ILE A 215 -9.31 2.19 -0.97
N ALA A 216 -9.15 0.88 -0.73
CA ALA A 216 -10.19 -0.08 -1.10
C ALA A 216 -11.50 0.18 -0.33
N ASN A 217 -11.39 0.56 0.94
CA ASN A 217 -12.55 0.95 1.75
C ASN A 217 -13.20 2.26 1.25
N MET A 218 -12.49 3.14 0.52
CA MET A 218 -13.06 4.32 -0.16
C MET A 218 -13.94 3.94 -1.36
N PHE A 219 -13.87 2.71 -1.86
CA PHE A 219 -14.79 2.15 -2.84
C PHE A 219 -15.90 1.36 -2.16
N TYR A 220 -15.56 0.35 -1.37
CA TYR A 220 -16.52 -0.61 -0.80
C TYR A 220 -17.58 0.04 0.10
N ILE A 221 -17.15 0.94 0.99
CA ILE A 221 -18.07 1.47 2.00
C ILE A 221 -19.01 2.54 1.43
N PRO A 222 -18.53 3.53 0.63
CA PRO A 222 -19.41 4.41 -0.10
C PRO A 222 -20.38 3.68 -1.04
N LEU A 223 -19.93 2.63 -1.75
CA LEU A 223 -20.82 1.78 -2.54
C LEU A 223 -21.91 1.15 -1.67
N GLY A 224 -21.54 0.58 -0.51
CA GLY A 224 -22.53 0.04 0.45
C GLY A 224 -23.50 1.09 0.98
N ILE A 225 -23.09 2.36 1.13
CA ILE A 225 -23.99 3.47 1.49
C ILE A 225 -24.99 3.73 0.35
N MET A 226 -24.54 3.74 -0.89
CA MET A 226 -25.39 3.93 -2.09
C MET A 226 -26.37 2.77 -2.30
N PHE A 227 -26.05 1.59 -1.77
CA PHE A 227 -26.92 0.40 -1.75
C PHE A 227 -27.73 0.25 -0.46
N ASP A 228 -27.90 1.33 0.30
CA ASP A 228 -28.73 1.41 1.51
C ASP A 228 -28.39 0.33 2.57
N THR A 229 -27.09 0.06 2.80
CA THR A 229 -26.68 -0.90 3.84
C THR A 229 -27.22 -0.48 5.22
N PRO A 230 -27.95 -1.35 5.92
CA PRO A 230 -28.52 -1.04 7.22
C PRO A 230 -27.47 -0.60 8.25
N SER A 231 -27.78 0.43 9.02
CA SER A 231 -26.92 1.00 10.08
C SER A 231 -25.58 1.59 9.58
N LEU A 232 -25.38 1.72 8.27
CA LEU A 232 -24.21 2.34 7.68
C LEU A 232 -24.53 3.78 7.26
N SER A 233 -23.72 4.72 7.74
CA SER A 233 -23.82 6.14 7.36
C SER A 233 -22.44 6.70 7.06
N THR A 234 -22.38 7.81 6.32
CA THR A 234 -21.12 8.52 6.04
C THR A 234 -20.37 8.91 7.33
N ALA A 235 -21.10 9.34 8.37
CA ALA A 235 -20.50 9.67 9.65
C ALA A 235 -19.87 8.45 10.34
N ASN A 236 -20.53 7.29 10.29
CA ASN A 236 -19.99 6.04 10.83
C ASN A 236 -18.79 5.55 10.01
N TYR A 237 -18.85 5.68 8.69
CA TYR A 237 -17.71 5.37 7.82
C TYR A 237 -16.48 6.18 8.22
N ILE A 238 -16.61 7.51 8.30
CA ILE A 238 -15.48 8.40 8.62
C ILE A 238 -14.91 8.08 10.00
N ARG A 239 -15.74 8.09 11.04
CA ARG A 239 -15.27 7.94 12.43
C ARG A 239 -14.71 6.57 12.75
N LYS A 240 -15.34 5.52 12.23
CA LYS A 240 -15.04 4.15 12.64
C LYS A 240 -14.09 3.47 11.68
N SER A 241 -14.37 3.50 10.36
CA SER A 241 -13.60 2.75 9.39
C SER A 241 -12.46 3.56 8.78
N LEU A 242 -12.73 4.75 8.25
CA LEU A 242 -11.72 5.54 7.53
C LEU A 242 -10.52 5.88 8.44
N ILE A 243 -10.79 6.47 9.62
CA ILE A 243 -9.73 6.88 10.55
C ILE A 243 -8.96 5.67 11.07
N ALA A 244 -9.67 4.61 11.52
CA ALA A 244 -9.02 3.42 12.05
C ALA A 244 -8.12 2.73 11.02
N THR A 245 -8.63 2.54 9.79
CA THR A 245 -7.86 1.93 8.71
C THR A 245 -6.67 2.79 8.32
N TYR A 246 -6.86 4.11 8.20
CA TYR A 246 -5.80 5.05 7.86
C TYR A 246 -4.62 4.96 8.83
N LEU A 247 -4.92 5.05 10.12
CA LEU A 247 -3.89 4.95 11.19
C LEU A 247 -3.24 3.56 11.23
N GLY A 248 -4.03 2.50 11.06
CA GLY A 248 -3.51 1.14 10.96
C GLY A 248 -2.56 0.96 9.77
N ASN A 249 -2.91 1.51 8.61
CA ASN A 249 -2.06 1.47 7.42
C ASN A 249 -0.75 2.25 7.63
N ILE A 250 -0.75 3.38 8.34
CA ILE A 250 0.49 4.09 8.70
C ILE A 250 1.42 3.19 9.54
N VAL A 251 0.88 2.56 10.58
CA VAL A 251 1.67 1.67 11.46
C VAL A 251 2.19 0.46 10.68
N GLY A 252 1.36 -0.13 9.79
CA GLY A 252 1.79 -1.23 8.93
C GLY A 252 2.95 -0.86 8.00
N ALA A 253 2.91 0.33 7.42
CA ALA A 253 4.01 0.84 6.61
C ALA A 253 5.29 1.02 7.43
N PHE A 254 5.18 1.59 8.65
CA PHE A 254 6.32 1.81 9.53
C PHE A 254 7.05 0.49 9.88
N ILE A 255 6.30 -0.58 10.13
CA ILE A 255 6.88 -1.92 10.42
C ILE A 255 7.76 -2.42 9.26
N VAL A 256 7.53 -1.97 8.03
CA VAL A 256 8.37 -2.35 6.87
C VAL A 256 9.49 -1.35 6.63
N TRP A 257 9.18 -0.05 6.52
CA TRP A 257 10.20 0.93 6.15
C TRP A 257 11.18 1.27 7.27
N GLY A 258 10.74 1.24 8.53
CA GLY A 258 11.61 1.56 9.67
C GLY A 258 12.81 0.62 9.77
N PRO A 259 12.61 -0.71 9.83
CA PRO A 259 13.71 -1.66 9.78
C PRO A 259 14.56 -1.55 8.52
N ALA A 260 13.96 -1.31 7.36
CA ALA A 260 14.69 -1.19 6.10
C ALA A 260 15.67 -0.01 6.09
N VAL A 261 15.23 1.17 6.58
CA VAL A 261 16.10 2.34 6.73
C VAL A 261 17.21 2.06 7.76
N TYR A 262 16.86 1.44 8.88
CA TYR A 262 17.83 1.10 9.91
C TYR A 262 18.92 0.14 9.41
N PHE A 263 18.52 -0.94 8.72
CA PHE A 263 19.47 -1.98 8.27
C PHE A 263 20.32 -1.52 7.10
N TYR A 264 19.72 -0.86 6.10
CA TYR A 264 20.34 -0.65 4.80
C TYR A 264 20.83 0.78 4.55
N ILE A 265 20.44 1.75 5.39
CA ILE A 265 20.92 3.13 5.28
C ILE A 265 21.76 3.50 6.49
N TRP A 266 21.17 3.57 7.67
CA TRP A 266 21.87 4.08 8.84
C TRP A 266 23.01 3.18 9.30
N ASN A 267 22.82 1.85 9.27
CA ASN A 267 23.89 0.92 9.63
C ASN A 267 25.03 0.88 8.59
N ALA A 268 24.72 1.06 7.30
CA ALA A 268 25.72 1.19 6.26
C ALA A 268 26.56 2.47 6.44
N ASP A 269 25.91 3.62 6.70
CA ASP A 269 26.59 4.88 6.99
C ASP A 269 27.49 4.81 8.24
N TYR A 270 27.00 4.14 9.28
CA TYR A 270 27.79 3.91 10.51
C TYR A 270 29.05 3.10 10.23
N ASN A 271 28.94 2.01 9.46
CA ASN A 271 30.07 1.15 9.13
C ASN A 271 31.09 1.87 8.24
N ASN A 272 30.64 2.64 7.25
CA ASN A 272 31.52 3.44 6.39
C ASN A 272 32.31 4.48 7.20
N LYS A 273 31.65 5.24 8.07
CA LYS A 273 32.31 6.21 8.96
C LYS A 273 33.32 5.55 9.92
N LYS A 274 33.02 4.35 10.40
CA LYS A 274 33.93 3.59 11.26
C LYS A 274 35.18 3.14 10.48
N LEU A 275 35.03 2.68 9.24
CA LEU A 275 36.17 2.31 8.37
C LEU A 275 37.05 3.53 8.06
N GLU A 276 36.45 4.65 7.62
CA GLU A 276 37.18 5.91 7.38
C GLU A 276 37.93 6.40 8.63
N GLY A 277 37.31 6.32 9.79
CA GLY A 277 37.95 6.67 11.06
C GLY A 277 39.12 5.75 11.43
N THR A 278 39.03 4.46 11.07
CA THR A 278 40.11 3.49 11.31
C THR A 278 41.29 3.72 10.34
N GLU A 279 41.00 3.99 9.05
CA GLU A 279 42.03 4.32 8.07
C GLU A 279 42.75 5.63 8.41
N ALA A 280 41.99 6.68 8.84
CA ALA A 280 42.60 7.95 9.25
C ALA A 280 43.42 7.79 10.54
N GLY A 281 43.05 6.91 11.46
CA GLY A 281 43.85 6.55 12.63
C GLY A 281 45.16 5.85 12.26
N THR A 282 45.05 4.86 11.39
CA THR A 282 46.23 4.10 10.90
C THR A 282 47.21 5.00 10.15
N LEU A 283 46.76 5.94 9.32
CA LEU A 283 47.62 6.90 8.63
C LEU A 283 48.33 7.85 9.60
N LYS A 284 47.62 8.36 10.64
CA LYS A 284 48.25 9.18 11.69
C LYS A 284 49.31 8.43 12.48
N ASP A 285 49.10 7.16 12.78
CA ASP A 285 50.06 6.32 13.49
C ASP A 285 51.29 6.03 12.64
N ILE A 286 51.16 5.86 11.33
CA ILE A 286 52.26 5.71 10.37
C ILE A 286 53.06 7.01 10.28
N GLU A 287 52.39 8.17 10.12
CA GLU A 287 53.07 9.48 10.09
C GLU A 287 53.81 9.78 11.39
N ALA A 288 53.20 9.44 12.55
CA ALA A 288 53.86 9.62 13.84
C ALA A 288 55.06 8.67 14.08
N GLY A 289 55.06 7.52 13.43
CA GLY A 289 56.21 6.58 13.42
C GLY A 289 57.40 7.11 12.61
N TYR A 290 57.13 7.74 11.48
CA TYR A 290 58.21 8.35 10.63
C TYR A 290 58.92 9.55 11.27
N VAL A 291 58.26 10.25 12.20
CA VAL A 291 58.82 11.44 12.90
C VAL A 291 59.72 11.04 14.08
N LYS A 292 59.73 9.79 14.49
CA LYS A 292 60.58 9.32 15.63
C LYS A 292 61.91 8.75 15.24
N ASP A 293 62.20 8.57 13.97
CA ASP A 293 63.46 7.99 13.44
C ASP A 293 64.37 9.04 12.76
N GLU A 294 64.09 10.36 12.93
CA GLU A 294 64.98 11.48 12.66
C GLU A 294 65.51 12.10 13.94
#